data_8ea77b7696ca8c3f389721b57ed4590b
#
_entry.id   8ea77b7696ca8c3f389721b57ed4590b
#
_cell.length_a   1.000
_cell.length_b   1.000
_cell.length_c   1.000
_cell.angle_alpha   90.00
_cell.angle_beta   90.00
_cell.angle_gamma   90.00
#
_symmetry.space_group_name_H-M   'P 1'
#
loop_
_entity.id
_entity.type
_entity.pdbx_description
1 polymer ?
#
loop_
_entity_poly.entity_id
_entity_poly.type
_entity_poly.pdbx_seq_one_letter_code
_entity_poly.pdbx_strand_id
1 'polypeptide(L)'
;MFYGLKEEDTDEVCNSLVQIGCTEKAVESAREHCLRGMQNTGLTYSNLAGRKSVVAVSRTTSEYEFVNTVTHEIFHVVTHICESLDIDLKDEEPCYMMGWLCQAVSRIFI
;
A
#
# COMPACT_ATOMS: atom_id res chain seq x y z
N MET A 1 -2.31 1.09 -7.25
CA MET A 1 -2.06 -0.08 -6.39
C MET A 1 -1.62 -1.27 -7.22
N PHE A 2 -0.64 -2.00 -6.76
CA PHE A 2 -0.20 -3.25 -7.38
C PHE A 2 -0.78 -4.45 -6.62
N TYR A 3 -1.11 -5.51 -7.35
CA TYR A 3 -1.72 -6.70 -6.78
C TYR A 3 -1.12 -7.96 -7.41
N GLY A 4 -0.93 -9.00 -6.58
CA GLY A 4 -0.41 -10.28 -7.05
C GLY A 4 1.03 -10.21 -7.51
N LEU A 5 1.86 -9.41 -6.83
CA LEU A 5 3.24 -9.14 -7.21
C LEU A 5 4.05 -10.39 -7.42
N LYS A 6 4.81 -10.36 -8.51
CA LYS A 6 5.85 -11.32 -8.83
C LYS A 6 7.20 -10.61 -8.77
N GLU A 7 8.27 -11.38 -8.70
CA GLU A 7 9.64 -10.83 -8.71
C GLU A 7 9.87 -9.90 -9.91
N GLU A 8 9.33 -10.26 -11.06
CA GLU A 8 9.45 -9.48 -12.31
C GLU A 8 8.76 -8.10 -12.24
N ASP A 9 7.85 -7.89 -11.29
CA ASP A 9 7.16 -6.61 -11.11
C ASP A 9 7.97 -5.62 -10.26
N THR A 10 9.10 -6.03 -9.72
CA THR A 10 9.91 -5.23 -8.79
C THR A 10 10.31 -3.88 -9.37
N ASP A 11 10.79 -3.86 -10.62
CA ASP A 11 11.23 -2.61 -11.25
C ASP A 11 10.07 -1.63 -11.44
N GLU A 12 8.90 -2.11 -11.80
CA GLU A 12 7.72 -1.27 -11.97
C GLU A 12 7.29 -0.64 -10.63
N VAL A 13 7.29 -1.42 -9.56
CA VAL A 13 7.01 -0.91 -8.20
C VAL A 13 8.03 0.16 -7.82
N CYS A 14 9.32 -0.11 -8.00
CA CYS A 14 10.38 0.84 -7.68
C CYS A 14 10.28 2.12 -8.50
N ASN A 15 9.97 2.02 -9.78
CA ASN A 15 9.78 3.18 -10.65
C ASN A 15 8.60 4.03 -10.19
N SER A 16 7.51 3.40 -9.74
CA SER A 16 6.36 4.11 -9.19
C SER A 16 6.72 4.88 -7.91
N LEU A 17 7.56 4.31 -7.06
CA LEU A 17 8.05 4.98 -5.85
C LEU A 17 8.92 6.19 -6.19
N VAL A 18 9.80 6.06 -7.16
CA VAL A 18 10.60 7.20 -7.66
C VAL A 18 9.69 8.30 -8.19
N GLN A 19 8.67 7.92 -8.95
CA GLN A 19 7.71 8.84 -9.56
C GLN A 19 6.96 9.70 -8.54
N ILE A 20 6.58 9.12 -7.40
CA ILE A 20 5.91 9.87 -6.34
C ILE A 20 6.89 10.64 -5.43
N GLY A 21 8.19 10.52 -5.66
CA GLY A 21 9.21 11.27 -4.94
C GLY A 21 9.68 10.62 -3.64
N CYS A 22 9.61 9.30 -3.53
CA CYS A 22 10.16 8.58 -2.38
C CYS A 22 11.69 8.63 -2.37
N THR A 23 12.28 8.50 -1.17
CA THR A 23 13.73 8.52 -1.00
C THR A 23 14.37 7.26 -1.59
N GLU A 24 15.68 7.34 -1.91
CA GLU A 24 16.44 6.17 -2.36
C GLU A 24 16.38 5.02 -1.36
N LYS A 25 16.40 5.34 -0.06
CA LYS A 25 16.31 4.36 1.01
C LYS A 25 14.96 3.62 0.98
N ALA A 26 13.88 4.33 0.75
CA ALA A 26 12.55 3.74 0.62
C ALA A 26 12.45 2.83 -0.60
N VAL A 27 12.99 3.26 -1.74
CA VAL A 27 13.01 2.48 -2.97
C VAL A 27 13.81 1.19 -2.79
N GLU A 28 14.98 1.26 -2.15
CA GLU A 28 15.82 0.10 -1.89
C GLU A 28 15.14 -0.89 -0.94
N SER A 29 14.51 -0.40 0.11
CA SER A 29 13.75 -1.22 1.05
C SER A 29 12.60 -1.95 0.35
N ALA A 30 11.89 -1.27 -0.54
CA ALA A 30 10.81 -1.85 -1.32
C ALA A 30 11.34 -2.92 -2.30
N ARG A 31 12.49 -2.67 -2.92
CA ARG A 31 13.13 -3.64 -3.82
C ARG A 31 13.47 -4.94 -3.08
N GLU A 32 14.08 -4.84 -1.91
CA GLU A 32 14.39 -6.00 -1.09
C GLU A 32 13.13 -6.79 -0.71
N HIS A 33 12.06 -6.08 -0.34
CA HIS A 33 10.78 -6.70 0.00
C HIS A 33 10.21 -7.48 -1.18
N CYS A 34 10.18 -6.88 -2.37
CA CYS A 34 9.66 -7.51 -3.58
C CYS A 34 10.48 -8.73 -3.98
N LEU A 35 11.81 -8.65 -3.87
CA LEU A 35 12.72 -9.75 -4.25
C LEU A 35 12.62 -10.95 -3.30
N ARG A 36 12.17 -10.77 -2.06
CA ARG A 36 11.95 -11.89 -1.13
C ARG A 36 10.85 -12.83 -1.61
N GLY A 37 9.90 -12.34 -2.40
CA GLY A 37 8.83 -13.16 -2.97
C GLY A 37 7.89 -13.76 -1.94
N MET A 38 7.77 -13.15 -0.76
CA MET A 38 6.91 -13.67 0.32
C MET A 38 5.44 -13.54 -0.05
N GLN A 39 4.67 -14.61 0.21
CA GLN A 39 3.23 -14.60 0.05
C GLN A 39 2.55 -13.95 1.27
N ASN A 40 1.31 -13.50 1.08
CA ASN A 40 0.46 -12.93 2.14
C ASN A 40 1.06 -11.69 2.81
N THR A 41 1.87 -10.94 2.08
CA THR A 41 2.49 -9.71 2.54
C THR A 41 2.22 -8.56 1.58
N GLY A 42 2.45 -7.36 2.05
CA GLY A 42 2.32 -6.18 1.21
C GLY A 42 3.28 -5.09 1.65
N LEU A 43 3.28 -4.00 0.94
CA LEU A 43 4.01 -2.80 1.32
C LEU A 43 3.21 -1.55 0.95
N THR A 44 3.41 -0.50 1.73
CA THR A 44 2.84 0.81 1.48
C THR A 44 3.90 1.86 1.73
N TYR A 45 4.16 2.66 0.72
CA TYR A 45 5.08 3.81 0.82
C TYR A 45 4.36 5.07 0.37
N SER A 46 4.59 6.15 1.10
CA SER A 46 3.94 7.43 0.81
C SER A 46 4.96 8.55 0.76
N ASN A 47 4.72 9.50 -0.14
CA ASN A 47 5.32 10.83 -0.06
C ASN A 47 4.27 11.75 0.56
N LEU A 48 4.42 12.06 1.86
CA LEU A 48 3.45 12.85 2.60
C LEU A 48 3.29 14.26 2.03
N ALA A 49 4.39 14.88 1.66
CA ALA A 49 4.37 16.22 1.08
C ALA A 49 3.63 16.25 -0.25
N GLY A 50 3.82 15.23 -1.08
CA GLY A 50 3.15 15.11 -2.37
C GLY A 50 1.75 14.49 -2.30
N ARG A 51 1.35 13.98 -1.14
CA ARG A 51 0.06 13.33 -0.90
C ARG A 51 -0.21 12.17 -1.86
N LYS A 52 0.81 11.34 -2.06
CA LYS A 52 0.75 10.18 -2.95
C LYS A 52 1.27 8.94 -2.25
N SER A 53 0.63 7.81 -2.51
CA SER A 53 1.01 6.52 -1.95
C SER A 53 1.08 5.45 -3.03
N VAL A 54 1.99 4.51 -2.84
CA VAL A 54 2.05 3.27 -3.60
C VAL A 54 1.76 2.12 -2.66
N VAL A 55 0.78 1.30 -3.02
CA VAL A 55 0.43 0.08 -2.29
C VAL A 55 0.70 -1.11 -3.21
N ALA A 56 1.39 -2.09 -2.68
CA ALA A 56 1.69 -3.31 -3.40
C ALA A 56 1.36 -4.51 -2.53
N VAL A 57 0.63 -5.48 -3.10
CA VAL A 57 0.20 -6.69 -2.41
C VAL A 57 0.75 -7.89 -3.15
N SER A 58 1.45 -8.74 -2.43
CA SER A 58 1.99 -9.99 -2.94
C SER A 58 0.87 -10.99 -3.26
N ARG A 59 1.23 -12.12 -3.87
CA ARG A 59 0.28 -13.21 -4.05
C ARG A 59 -0.22 -13.70 -2.70
N THR A 60 -1.51 -13.97 -2.64
CA THR A 60 -2.15 -14.48 -1.42
C THR A 60 -2.58 -15.92 -1.64
N THR A 61 -2.60 -16.70 -0.56
CA THR A 61 -2.93 -18.12 -0.59
C THR A 61 -4.43 -18.40 -0.49
N SER A 62 -5.22 -17.39 -0.17
CA SER A 62 -6.68 -17.48 -0.11
C SER A 62 -7.30 -16.09 -0.22
N GLU A 63 -8.61 -16.04 -0.46
CA GLU A 63 -9.37 -14.80 -0.44
C GLU A 63 -9.32 -14.12 0.93
N TYR A 64 -9.33 -14.91 2.00
CA TYR A 64 -9.24 -14.39 3.36
C TYR A 64 -7.89 -13.73 3.62
N GLU A 65 -6.80 -14.34 3.18
CA GLU A 65 -5.47 -13.75 3.28
C GLU A 65 -5.34 -12.48 2.45
N PHE A 66 -5.98 -12.43 1.30
CA PHE A 66 -6.03 -11.22 0.51
C PHE A 66 -6.73 -10.08 1.28
N VAL A 67 -7.91 -10.34 1.83
CA VAL A 67 -8.64 -9.33 2.62
C VAL A 67 -7.79 -8.85 3.79
N ASN A 68 -7.15 -9.78 4.49
CA ASN A 68 -6.25 -9.45 5.60
C ASN A 68 -5.13 -8.51 5.15
N THR A 69 -4.40 -8.90 4.11
CA THR A 69 -3.24 -8.13 3.63
C THR A 69 -3.65 -6.77 3.08
N VAL A 70 -4.69 -6.71 2.27
CA VAL A 70 -5.17 -5.45 1.69
C VAL A 70 -5.65 -4.49 2.78
N THR A 71 -6.42 -4.98 3.74
CA THR A 71 -6.91 -4.16 4.86
C THR A 71 -5.74 -3.59 5.67
N HIS A 72 -4.72 -4.42 5.92
CA HIS A 72 -3.50 -4.00 6.60
C HIS A 72 -2.84 -2.83 5.85
N GLU A 73 -2.63 -2.97 4.53
CA GLU A 73 -1.99 -1.93 3.73
C GLU A 73 -2.86 -0.68 3.59
N ILE A 74 -4.17 -0.83 3.44
CA ILE A 74 -5.09 0.31 3.42
C ILE A 74 -5.01 1.10 4.72
N PHE A 75 -4.89 0.44 5.85
CA PHE A 75 -4.74 1.15 7.13
C PHE A 75 -3.45 1.98 7.15
N HIS A 76 -2.36 1.48 6.59
CA HIS A 76 -1.15 2.30 6.43
C HIS A 76 -1.42 3.56 5.59
N VAL A 77 -2.16 3.44 4.49
CA VAL A 77 -2.53 4.61 3.67
C VAL A 77 -3.32 5.62 4.51
N VAL A 78 -4.31 5.16 5.26
CA VAL A 78 -5.14 6.03 6.12
C VAL A 78 -4.27 6.73 7.16
N THR A 79 -3.37 6.00 7.83
CA THR A 79 -2.48 6.61 8.83
C THR A 79 -1.56 7.65 8.21
N HIS A 80 -1.03 7.39 7.01
CA HIS A 80 -0.20 8.35 6.29
C HIS A 80 -0.98 9.61 5.90
N ILE A 81 -2.22 9.48 5.44
CA ILE A 81 -3.08 10.62 5.12
C ILE A 81 -3.34 11.45 6.38
N CYS A 82 -3.70 10.79 7.48
CA CYS A 82 -3.97 11.46 8.75
C CYS A 82 -2.73 12.20 9.28
N GLU A 83 -1.56 11.58 9.18
CA GLU A 83 -0.30 12.22 9.53
C GLU A 83 -0.05 13.48 8.68
N SER A 84 -0.28 13.38 7.38
CA SER A 84 -0.10 14.50 6.43
C SER A 84 -1.03 15.67 6.69
N LEU A 85 -2.26 15.39 7.15
CA LEU A 85 -3.31 16.39 7.37
C LEU A 85 -3.51 16.75 8.85
N ASP A 86 -2.70 16.20 9.74
CA ASP A 86 -2.82 16.39 11.19
C ASP A 86 -4.22 16.01 11.72
N ILE A 87 -4.72 14.86 11.26
CA ILE A 87 -6.01 14.31 11.70
C ILE A 87 -5.76 13.24 12.76
N ASP A 88 -6.46 13.30 13.87
CA ASP A 88 -6.40 12.28 14.92
C ASP A 88 -7.09 10.99 14.42
N LEU A 89 -6.40 9.85 14.57
CA LEU A 89 -6.96 8.54 14.19
C LEU A 89 -8.23 8.18 14.95
N LYS A 90 -8.51 8.84 16.07
CA LYS A 90 -9.72 8.63 16.86
C LYS A 90 -10.94 9.37 16.31
N ASP A 91 -10.73 10.28 15.35
CA ASP A 91 -11.80 11.03 14.73
C ASP A 91 -12.59 10.18 13.74
N GLU A 92 -13.70 10.71 13.26
CA GLU A 92 -14.59 10.00 12.34
C GLU A 92 -14.02 9.91 10.92
N GLU A 93 -13.24 10.91 10.48
CA GLU A 93 -12.66 10.95 9.14
C GLU A 93 -11.84 9.70 8.79
N PRO A 94 -10.95 9.18 9.66
CA PRO A 94 -10.24 7.95 9.36
C PRO A 94 -11.16 6.75 9.12
N CYS A 95 -12.28 6.68 9.82
CA CYS A 95 -13.27 5.62 9.64
C CYS A 95 -13.89 5.68 8.26
N TYR A 96 -14.27 6.87 7.80
CA TYR A 96 -14.81 7.06 6.46
C TYR A 96 -13.78 6.74 5.37
N MET A 97 -12.52 7.14 5.58
CA MET A 97 -11.43 6.83 4.65
C MET A 97 -11.24 5.33 4.49
N MET A 98 -11.25 4.59 5.61
CA MET A 98 -11.13 3.12 5.59
C MET A 98 -12.25 2.50 4.76
N GLY A 99 -13.49 2.88 5.03
CA GLY A 99 -14.64 2.35 4.31
C GLY A 99 -14.58 2.66 2.81
N TRP A 100 -14.25 3.90 2.46
CA TRP A 100 -14.15 4.33 1.07
C TRP A 100 -13.02 3.62 0.32
N LEU A 101 -11.85 3.50 0.92
CA LEU A 101 -10.71 2.82 0.29
C LEU A 101 -10.96 1.32 0.15
N CYS A 102 -11.55 0.68 1.14
CA CYS A 102 -11.91 -0.73 1.04
C CYS A 102 -12.94 -0.96 -0.06
N GLN A 103 -13.92 -0.07 -0.20
CA GLN A 103 -14.90 -0.14 -1.28
C GLN A 103 -14.23 0.01 -2.65
N ALA A 104 -13.33 0.99 -2.79
CA ALA A 104 -12.62 1.22 -4.05
C ALA A 104 -11.76 0.01 -4.46
N VAL A 105 -11.07 -0.59 -3.50
CA VAL A 105 -10.19 -1.74 -3.73
C VAL A 105 -11.00 -3.01 -4.00
N SER A 106 -12.19 -3.15 -3.43
CA SER A 106 -13.03 -4.33 -3.66
C SER A 106 -13.36 -4.58 -5.12
N ARG A 107 -13.31 -3.55 -5.94
CA ARG A 107 -13.52 -3.65 -7.40
C ARG A 107 -12.47 -4.51 -8.10
N ILE A 108 -11.32 -4.72 -7.48
CA ILE A 108 -10.27 -5.57 -8.03
C ILE A 108 -10.67 -7.05 -7.97
N PHE A 109 -11.57 -7.41 -7.06
CA PHE A 109 -12.02 -8.78 -6.85
C PHE A 109 -13.28 -9.17 -7.61
N ILE A 110 -14.09 -8.21 -7.89
CA ILE A 110 -15.41 -8.48 -8.45
C ILE A 110 -15.33 -8.33 -9.97
#